data_bd0d06e1a5c205ce75e57f203368566c
#
_entry.id   bd0d06e1a5c205ce75e57f203368566c
#
_cell.length_a   1.000
_cell.length_b   1.000
_cell.length_c   1.000
_cell.angle_alpha   90.00
_cell.angle_beta   90.00
_cell.angle_gamma   90.00
#
_symmetry.space_group_name_H-M   'P 1'
#
loop_
_entity.id
_entity.type
_entity.pdbx_description
1 polymer ?
#
loop_
_entity_poly.entity_id
_entity_poly.type
_entity_poly.pdbx_seq_one_letter_code
_entity_poly.pdbx_strand_id
1 'polypeptide(L)'
;MPTVEVKHVVPASIDVVYRVVSDQESYPKFMKTMESVKVLERGDGYTLTEWIARLQGARFRWVEKDLYDPEHHRITYNQTEGDLKVFRGYWELAEVPQGTEVLLVTEFEFGMPMLASMLNPVAKMALKSNSRAMLEAIAEKFQPGR
;
A
#
# COMPACT_ATOMS: atom_id res chain seq x y z
N MET A 1 -10.60 15.34 3.67
CA MET A 1 -10.06 14.02 4.00
C MET A 1 -8.59 13.97 3.61
N PRO A 2 -7.67 13.71 4.54
CA PRO A 2 -6.25 13.70 4.23
C PRO A 2 -5.89 12.64 3.20
N THR A 3 -4.95 13.00 2.33
CA THR A 3 -4.47 12.11 1.27
C THR A 3 -2.94 12.08 1.30
N VAL A 4 -2.39 10.88 1.19
CA VAL A 4 -0.94 10.66 1.08
C VAL A 4 -0.68 10.12 -0.31
N GLU A 5 0.33 10.70 -0.99
CA GLU A 5 0.71 10.28 -2.32
C GLU A 5 2.22 10.10 -2.37
N VAL A 6 2.68 8.92 -2.79
CA VAL A 6 4.10 8.60 -2.90
C VAL A 6 4.37 7.96 -4.25
N LYS A 7 5.45 8.37 -4.89
CA LYS A 7 5.92 7.80 -6.16
C LYS A 7 7.34 7.29 -6.01
N HIS A 8 7.66 6.24 -6.74
CA HIS A 8 9.04 5.73 -6.79
C HIS A 8 9.26 4.97 -8.09
N VAL A 9 10.46 5.09 -8.67
CA VAL A 9 10.81 4.37 -9.89
C VAL A 9 11.48 3.05 -9.55
N VAL A 10 10.96 1.97 -10.13
CA VAL A 10 11.48 0.61 -9.95
C VAL A 10 12.18 0.20 -11.25
N PRO A 11 13.45 -0.24 -11.21
CA PRO A 11 14.20 -0.56 -12.42
C PRO A 11 13.86 -1.93 -13.00
N ALA A 12 12.62 -2.12 -13.41
CA ALA A 12 12.13 -3.37 -14.01
C ALA A 12 10.91 -3.08 -14.87
N SER A 13 10.54 -4.04 -15.72
CA SER A 13 9.40 -3.89 -16.62
C SER A 13 8.08 -3.88 -15.84
N ILE A 14 7.10 -3.20 -16.40
CA ILE A 14 5.81 -2.96 -15.72
C ILE A 14 5.08 -4.24 -15.33
N ASP A 15 5.11 -5.28 -16.17
CA ASP A 15 4.42 -6.53 -15.85
C ASP A 15 5.08 -7.26 -14.70
N VAL A 16 6.41 -7.22 -14.63
CA VAL A 16 7.16 -7.86 -13.54
C VAL A 16 6.91 -7.10 -12.23
N VAL A 17 6.94 -5.76 -12.27
CA VAL A 17 6.69 -4.94 -11.09
C VAL A 17 5.24 -5.11 -10.61
N TYR A 18 4.29 -5.13 -11.54
CA TYR A 18 2.88 -5.32 -11.19
C TYR A 18 2.66 -6.66 -10.48
N ARG A 19 3.36 -7.71 -10.91
CA ARG A 19 3.28 -9.02 -10.29
C ARG A 19 3.74 -8.97 -8.83
N VAL A 20 4.84 -8.26 -8.56
CA VAL A 20 5.34 -8.10 -7.19
C VAL A 20 4.36 -7.27 -6.34
N VAL A 21 3.85 -6.17 -6.89
CA VAL A 21 2.90 -5.30 -6.18
C VAL A 21 1.60 -6.05 -5.87
N SER A 22 1.18 -6.95 -6.77
CA SER A 22 -0.05 -7.73 -6.61
C SER A 22 0.09 -8.89 -5.62
N ASP A 23 1.31 -9.34 -5.34
CA ASP A 23 1.57 -10.45 -4.42
C ASP A 23 1.72 -9.93 -3.00
N GLN A 24 0.61 -9.44 -2.46
CA GLN A 24 0.58 -8.74 -1.18
C GLN A 24 0.90 -9.63 0.02
N GLU A 25 0.58 -10.92 -0.05
CA GLU A 25 0.91 -11.86 1.02
C GLU A 25 2.42 -12.00 1.23
N SER A 26 3.22 -11.66 0.23
CA SER A 26 4.68 -11.70 0.33
C SER A 26 5.28 -10.45 0.98
N TYR A 27 4.51 -9.38 1.15
CA TYR A 27 5.00 -8.12 1.70
C TYR A 27 5.75 -8.27 3.03
N PRO A 28 5.26 -9.05 4.01
CA PRO A 28 6.00 -9.19 5.28
C PRO A 28 7.40 -9.77 5.14
N LYS A 29 7.66 -10.47 4.05
CA LYS A 29 8.98 -11.09 3.82
C LYS A 29 10.07 -10.06 3.54
N PHE A 30 9.70 -8.87 3.04
CA PHE A 30 10.69 -7.85 2.66
C PHE A 30 10.33 -6.43 3.08
N MET A 31 9.13 -6.19 3.63
CA MET A 31 8.72 -4.89 4.14
C MET A 31 8.71 -4.93 5.67
N LYS A 32 9.61 -4.17 6.29
CA LYS A 32 9.82 -4.22 7.75
C LYS A 32 8.60 -3.82 8.57
N THR A 33 7.77 -2.93 8.04
CA THR A 33 6.60 -2.43 8.76
C THR A 33 5.37 -3.34 8.63
N MET A 34 5.39 -4.29 7.70
CA MET A 34 4.28 -5.21 7.50
C MET A 34 4.50 -6.49 8.29
N GLU A 35 3.75 -6.66 9.39
CA GLU A 35 3.83 -7.89 10.19
C GLU A 35 3.15 -9.06 9.50
N SER A 36 1.97 -8.81 8.91
CA SER A 36 1.16 -9.87 8.34
C SER A 36 0.26 -9.32 7.23
N VAL A 37 0.15 -10.06 6.15
CA VAL A 37 -0.87 -9.85 5.12
C VAL A 37 -1.43 -11.23 4.81
N LYS A 38 -2.74 -11.39 5.00
CA LYS A 38 -3.41 -12.67 4.85
C LYS A 38 -4.62 -12.55 3.94
N VAL A 39 -4.70 -13.38 2.91
CA VAL A 39 -5.86 -13.42 2.03
C VAL A 39 -6.96 -14.21 2.75
N LEU A 40 -8.07 -13.54 3.05
CA LEU A 40 -9.23 -14.13 3.69
C LEU A 40 -10.20 -14.73 2.67
N GLU A 41 -10.29 -14.08 1.51
CA GLU A 41 -11.18 -14.52 0.43
C GLU A 41 -10.58 -14.07 -0.90
N ARG A 42 -10.72 -14.91 -1.89
CA ARG A 42 -10.25 -14.63 -3.25
C ARG A 42 -11.37 -14.93 -4.24
N GLY A 43 -11.69 -13.95 -5.08
CA GLY A 43 -12.69 -14.12 -6.12
C GLY A 43 -12.15 -13.64 -7.46
N ASP A 44 -13.06 -13.50 -8.42
CA ASP A 44 -12.71 -13.05 -9.75
C ASP A 44 -12.37 -11.54 -9.72
N GLY A 45 -11.09 -11.23 -9.91
CA GLY A 45 -10.62 -9.84 -9.95
C GLY A 45 -10.50 -9.16 -8.60
N TYR A 46 -10.67 -9.88 -7.48
CA TYR A 46 -10.57 -9.25 -6.17
C TYR A 46 -10.01 -10.20 -5.11
N THR A 47 -9.51 -9.59 -4.02
CA THR A 47 -9.19 -10.30 -2.78
C THR A 47 -9.74 -9.52 -1.61
N LEU A 48 -10.02 -10.24 -0.51
CA LEU A 48 -10.28 -9.65 0.79
C LEU A 48 -9.07 -9.99 1.64
N THR A 49 -8.34 -8.97 2.13
CA THR A 49 -7.06 -9.19 2.82
C THR A 49 -7.07 -8.57 4.22
N GLU A 50 -6.46 -9.29 5.17
CA GLU A 50 -6.24 -8.78 6.51
C GLU A 50 -4.79 -8.33 6.65
N TRP A 51 -4.60 -7.09 7.10
CA TRP A 51 -3.29 -6.47 7.23
C TRP A 51 -2.99 -6.14 8.68
N ILE A 52 -1.75 -6.38 9.08
CA ILE A 52 -1.23 -5.92 10.35
C ILE A 52 0.08 -5.19 10.08
N ALA A 53 0.15 -3.92 10.45
CA ALA A 53 1.31 -3.06 10.20
C ALA A 53 1.72 -2.34 11.48
N ARG A 54 3.02 -2.03 11.57
CA ARG A 54 3.56 -1.19 12.64
C ARG A 54 3.96 0.16 12.06
N LEU A 55 3.32 1.22 12.56
CA LEU A 55 3.58 2.58 12.11
C LEU A 55 3.94 3.41 13.32
N GLN A 56 5.18 3.91 13.37
CA GLN A 56 5.68 4.74 14.48
C GLN A 56 5.48 4.05 15.84
N GLY A 57 5.72 2.74 15.90
CA GLY A 57 5.59 1.96 17.11
C GLY A 57 4.17 1.52 17.46
N ALA A 58 3.17 2.00 16.76
CA ALA A 58 1.79 1.59 16.97
C ALA A 58 1.43 0.46 16.00
N ARG A 59 0.61 -0.47 16.46
CA ARG A 59 0.18 -1.61 15.67
C ARG A 59 -1.23 -1.37 15.15
N PHE A 60 -1.40 -1.47 13.83
CA PHE A 60 -2.68 -1.26 13.17
C PHE A 60 -3.13 -2.54 12.48
N ARG A 61 -4.43 -2.80 12.58
CA ARG A 61 -5.06 -3.93 11.90
C ARG A 61 -6.23 -3.43 11.07
N TRP A 62 -6.33 -3.92 9.83
CA TRP A 62 -7.50 -3.65 9.00
C TRP A 62 -7.72 -4.79 8.02
N VAL A 63 -8.95 -4.84 7.50
CA VAL A 63 -9.32 -5.72 6.40
C VAL A 63 -9.71 -4.82 5.25
N GLU A 64 -9.20 -5.11 4.07
CA GLU A 64 -9.52 -4.34 2.88
C GLU A 64 -9.96 -5.24 1.74
N LYS A 65 -10.79 -4.70 0.86
CA LYS A 65 -11.12 -5.33 -0.40
C LYS A 65 -10.22 -4.74 -1.47
N ASP A 66 -9.49 -5.59 -2.18
CA ASP A 66 -8.57 -5.21 -3.24
C ASP A 66 -9.15 -5.59 -4.59
N LEU A 67 -9.24 -4.63 -5.50
CA LEU A 67 -9.71 -4.85 -6.86
C LEU A 67 -8.53 -4.74 -7.81
N TYR A 68 -8.29 -5.79 -8.58
CA TYR A 68 -7.14 -5.88 -9.48
C TYR A 68 -7.55 -5.58 -10.91
N ASP A 69 -6.83 -4.67 -11.55
CA ASP A 69 -7.00 -4.34 -12.96
C ASP A 69 -5.65 -4.49 -13.66
N PRO A 70 -5.27 -5.73 -14.03
CA PRO A 70 -3.97 -5.97 -14.66
C PRO A 70 -3.82 -5.28 -16.02
N GLU A 71 -4.89 -5.11 -16.74
CA GLU A 71 -4.86 -4.44 -18.05
C GLU A 71 -4.36 -3.00 -17.93
N HIS A 72 -4.78 -2.29 -16.88
CA HIS A 72 -4.36 -0.90 -16.64
C HIS A 72 -3.28 -0.79 -15.55
N HIS A 73 -2.74 -1.91 -15.09
CA HIS A 73 -1.69 -1.97 -14.06
C HIS A 73 -2.09 -1.18 -12.82
N ARG A 74 -3.28 -1.47 -12.30
CA ARG A 74 -3.86 -0.75 -11.18
C ARG A 74 -4.44 -1.72 -10.16
N ILE A 75 -4.35 -1.34 -8.87
CA ILE A 75 -5.01 -2.04 -7.77
C ILE A 75 -5.71 -0.98 -6.93
N THR A 76 -7.01 -1.16 -6.70
CA THR A 76 -7.78 -0.26 -5.85
C THR A 76 -8.07 -0.97 -4.53
N TYR A 77 -7.96 -0.29 -3.41
CA TYR A 77 -8.26 -0.88 -2.12
C TYR A 77 -9.18 -0.01 -1.30
N ASN A 78 -10.01 -0.65 -0.47
CA ASN A 78 -10.95 0.03 0.41
C ASN A 78 -11.13 -0.80 1.67
N GLN A 79 -10.88 -0.19 2.83
CA GLN A 79 -11.05 -0.85 4.11
C GLN A 79 -12.52 -1.20 4.34
N THR A 80 -12.77 -2.45 4.73
CA THR A 80 -14.11 -2.91 5.11
C THR A 80 -14.29 -2.92 6.62
N GLU A 81 -13.21 -3.14 7.38
CA GLU A 81 -13.20 -3.03 8.84
C GLU A 81 -11.77 -2.73 9.30
N GLY A 82 -11.62 -2.04 10.41
CA GLY A 82 -10.29 -1.75 10.94
C GLY A 82 -10.27 -0.54 11.85
N ASP A 83 -9.03 -0.16 12.20
CA ASP A 83 -8.76 0.87 13.22
C ASP A 83 -9.07 2.30 12.77
N LEU A 84 -9.14 2.54 11.45
CA LEU A 84 -9.50 3.85 10.93
C LEU A 84 -10.94 3.83 10.42
N LYS A 85 -11.58 4.99 10.39
CA LYS A 85 -12.93 5.13 9.84
C LYS A 85 -12.91 4.96 8.32
N VAL A 86 -11.94 5.59 7.67
CA VAL A 86 -11.74 5.50 6.22
C VAL A 86 -10.28 5.18 5.96
N PHE A 87 -10.05 4.21 5.10
CA PHE A 87 -8.71 3.88 4.62
C PHE A 87 -8.88 3.25 3.24
N ARG A 88 -8.57 4.01 2.20
CA ARG A 88 -8.77 3.58 0.83
C ARG A 88 -7.78 4.27 -0.10
N GLY A 89 -7.62 3.72 -1.28
CA GLY A 89 -6.74 4.31 -2.26
C GLY A 89 -6.48 3.40 -3.42
N TYR A 90 -5.31 3.60 -4.04
CA TYR A 90 -4.96 2.78 -5.19
C TYR A 90 -3.46 2.80 -5.43
N TRP A 91 -3.03 1.75 -6.11
CA TRP A 91 -1.72 1.62 -6.71
C TRP A 91 -1.89 1.81 -8.21
N GLU A 92 -0.99 2.55 -8.83
CA GLU A 92 -1.01 2.74 -10.28
C GLU A 92 0.41 2.71 -10.80
N LEU A 93 0.65 1.90 -11.82
CA LEU A 93 1.98 1.73 -12.41
C LEU A 93 1.99 2.31 -13.81
N ALA A 94 3.09 2.97 -14.18
CA ALA A 94 3.28 3.54 -15.51
C ALA A 94 4.70 3.26 -16.00
N GLU A 95 4.84 2.99 -17.29
CA GLU A 95 6.16 2.81 -17.88
C GLU A 95 6.88 4.16 -17.97
N VAL A 96 8.15 4.15 -17.60
CA VAL A 96 9.04 5.30 -17.72
C VAL A 96 10.37 4.84 -18.33
N PRO A 97 11.22 5.74 -18.84
CA PRO A 97 12.49 5.32 -19.44
C PRO A 97 13.38 4.49 -18.53
N GLN A 98 13.33 4.72 -17.22
CA GLN A 98 14.17 4.01 -16.25
C GLN A 98 13.54 2.71 -15.73
N GLY A 99 12.32 2.38 -16.16
CA GLY A 99 11.63 1.17 -15.73
C GLY A 99 10.14 1.41 -15.52
N THR A 100 9.69 1.33 -14.27
CA THR A 100 8.27 1.50 -13.92
C THR A 100 8.15 2.51 -12.77
N GLU A 101 7.29 3.51 -12.97
CA GLU A 101 6.94 4.41 -11.87
C GLU A 101 5.75 3.83 -11.13
N VAL A 102 5.90 3.64 -9.82
CA VAL A 102 4.84 3.14 -8.95
C VAL A 102 4.29 4.31 -8.15
N LEU A 103 2.99 4.52 -8.25
CA LEU A 103 2.26 5.54 -7.49
C LEU A 103 1.38 4.81 -6.47
N LEU A 104 1.46 5.25 -5.21
CA LEU A 104 0.58 4.75 -4.15
C LEU A 104 -0.12 5.95 -3.52
N VAL A 105 -1.45 5.93 -3.61
CA VAL A 105 -2.32 6.99 -3.07
C VAL A 105 -3.17 6.40 -1.96
N THR A 106 -3.23 7.08 -0.82
CA THR A 106 -4.02 6.65 0.33
C THR A 106 -4.83 7.83 0.88
N GLU A 107 -6.14 7.65 0.99
CA GLU A 107 -7.03 8.55 1.72
C GLU A 107 -7.39 7.91 3.04
N PHE A 108 -7.38 8.69 4.12
CA PHE A 108 -7.68 8.14 5.44
C PHE A 108 -8.46 9.13 6.29
N GLU A 109 -9.16 8.61 7.32
CA GLU A 109 -9.88 9.42 8.30
C GLU A 109 -10.00 8.66 9.61
N PHE A 110 -9.78 9.35 10.72
CA PHE A 110 -10.00 8.80 12.05
C PHE A 110 -11.50 8.81 12.38
N GLY A 111 -11.93 7.86 13.22
CA GLY A 111 -13.33 7.77 13.64
C GLY A 111 -13.76 8.85 14.63
N MET A 112 -12.82 9.63 15.19
CA MET A 112 -13.12 10.68 16.17
C MET A 112 -12.78 12.05 15.58
N PRO A 113 -13.78 12.80 15.08
CA PRO A 113 -13.53 14.09 14.43
C PRO A 113 -12.79 15.11 15.31
N MET A 114 -13.05 15.10 16.62
CA MET A 114 -12.39 16.04 17.53
C MET A 114 -10.88 15.84 17.61
N LEU A 115 -10.40 14.62 17.40
CA LEU A 115 -8.98 14.32 17.43
C LEU A 115 -8.34 14.39 16.04
N ALA A 116 -9.13 14.35 14.99
CA ALA A 116 -8.64 14.30 13.63
C ALA A 116 -7.74 15.50 13.28
N SER A 117 -8.15 16.71 13.69
CA SER A 117 -7.37 17.92 13.40
C SER A 117 -5.99 17.91 14.05
N MET A 118 -5.84 17.23 15.20
CA MET A 118 -4.57 17.10 15.89
C MET A 118 -3.74 15.92 15.38
N LEU A 119 -4.40 14.81 15.06
CA LEU A 119 -3.73 13.56 14.71
C LEU A 119 -3.46 13.40 13.21
N ASN A 120 -4.26 14.05 12.36
CA ASN A 120 -4.10 13.92 10.90
C ASN A 120 -2.69 14.27 10.41
N PRO A 121 -2.05 15.38 10.86
CA PRO A 121 -0.69 15.68 10.40
C PRO A 121 0.33 14.61 10.79
N VAL A 122 0.21 14.05 12.00
CA VAL A 122 1.11 12.99 12.49
C VAL A 122 0.87 11.70 11.70
N ALA A 123 -0.40 11.33 11.55
CA ALA A 123 -0.76 10.13 10.79
C ALA A 123 -0.37 10.26 9.33
N LYS A 124 -0.54 11.45 8.73
CA LYS A 124 -0.15 11.70 7.36
C LYS A 124 1.35 11.48 7.15
N MET A 125 2.17 11.97 8.08
CA MET A 125 3.62 11.77 8.02
C MET A 125 3.99 10.29 8.17
N ALA A 126 3.35 9.60 9.11
CA ALA A 126 3.60 8.18 9.35
C ALA A 126 3.22 7.34 8.14
N LEU A 127 2.05 7.59 7.56
CA LEU A 127 1.59 6.87 6.37
C LEU A 127 2.47 7.17 5.16
N LYS A 128 2.90 8.41 4.99
CA LYS A 128 3.78 8.79 3.89
C LYS A 128 5.15 8.10 4.01
N SER A 129 5.71 8.10 5.21
CA SER A 129 6.98 7.44 5.50
C SER A 129 6.87 5.92 5.26
N ASN A 130 5.78 5.32 5.72
CA ASN A 130 5.53 3.89 5.51
C ASN A 130 5.36 3.56 4.03
N SER A 131 4.56 4.35 3.31
CA SER A 131 4.34 4.14 1.87
C SER A 131 5.63 4.25 1.09
N ARG A 132 6.47 5.25 1.42
CA ARG A 132 7.77 5.40 0.80
C ARG A 132 8.67 4.20 1.06
N ALA A 133 8.69 3.70 2.30
CA ALA A 133 9.47 2.52 2.66
C ALA A 133 9.00 1.28 1.89
N MET A 134 7.70 1.15 1.68
CA MET A 134 7.13 0.05 0.90
C MET A 134 7.61 0.09 -0.55
N LEU A 135 7.53 1.26 -1.18
CA LEU A 135 7.97 1.41 -2.57
C LEU A 135 9.47 1.20 -2.72
N GLU A 136 10.26 1.70 -1.77
CA GLU A 136 11.70 1.47 -1.77
C GLU A 136 12.04 -0.01 -1.61
N ALA A 137 11.31 -0.73 -0.75
CA ALA A 137 11.51 -2.16 -0.55
C ALA A 137 11.19 -2.94 -1.82
N ILE A 138 10.13 -2.55 -2.54
CA ILE A 138 9.79 -3.16 -3.83
C ILE A 138 10.93 -2.92 -4.83
N ALA A 139 11.44 -1.68 -4.92
CA ALA A 139 12.51 -1.34 -5.84
C ALA A 139 13.79 -2.11 -5.54
N GLU A 140 14.11 -2.34 -4.26
CA GLU A 140 15.31 -3.08 -3.86
C GLU A 140 15.34 -4.52 -4.37
N LYS A 141 14.17 -5.13 -4.58
CA LYS A 141 14.10 -6.49 -5.12
C LYS A 141 14.67 -6.59 -6.54
N PHE A 142 14.75 -5.47 -7.24
CA PHE A 142 15.18 -5.42 -8.63
C PHE A 142 16.54 -4.75 -8.82
N GLN A 143 17.21 -4.37 -7.74
CA GLN A 143 18.53 -3.73 -7.85
C GLN A 143 19.62 -4.77 -8.11
N PRO A 144 20.55 -4.46 -9.05
CA PRO A 144 21.68 -5.37 -9.32
C PRO A 144 22.52 -5.62 -8.08
N GLY A 145 23.00 -6.85 -7.92
CA GLY A 145 23.88 -7.21 -6.81
C GLY A 145 23.17 -7.56 -5.52
N ARG A 146 21.87 -7.69 -5.56
CA ARG A 146 21.07 -8.03 -4.39
C ARG A 146 20.38 -9.37 -4.52
#